data_f554c718ff622504fcb177973c750529
#
_entry.id   f554c718ff622504fcb177973c750529
#
_cell.length_a   1.000
_cell.length_b   1.000
_cell.length_c   1.000
_cell.angle_alpha   90.00
_cell.angle_beta   90.00
_cell.angle_gamma   90.00
#
_symmetry.space_group_name_H-M   'P 1'
#
loop_
_entity.id
_entity.type
_entity.pdbx_description
1 polymer ?
#
loop_
_entity_poly.entity_id
_entity_poly.type
_entity_poly.pdbx_seq_one_letter_code
_entity_poly.pdbx_strand_id
1 'polypeptide(L)'
;MSRIKASSSTDLEAAKWIPVNDTVMGGRSQSTLREDEAGQLVWSGVLSLENNGGFVSIRSPGGWSDWTGYDGVEVVVEAAGRDIQVSLQRADRVVRAGGYRATLPSTSKGETSVFIPFSAFVLTQFGRRISGPPLRSGLKQVGQRGLLIADKQEGPFRVIVKSFRPAQHSAETSINPLVQKTLVEAINRGVPLFNAGDHEACRQTYQQVLEAAVAEGQLGRRSWSHRMVQDALLLSREQSSNEAAWILRRAIDGVLRVLVQDQP
;
A
#
# COMPACT_ATOMS: atom_id res chain seq x y z
N MET A 1 26.43 -23.27 -8.05
CA MET A 1 25.93 -22.13 -8.85
C MET A 1 24.56 -22.48 -9.39
N SER A 2 23.51 -22.19 -8.64
CA SER A 2 22.12 -22.43 -9.06
C SER A 2 21.58 -21.14 -9.67
N ARG A 3 21.30 -21.15 -10.97
CA ARG A 3 20.63 -20.05 -11.68
C ARG A 3 19.21 -19.95 -11.14
N ILE A 4 18.91 -18.89 -10.42
CA ILE A 4 17.52 -18.48 -10.14
C ILE A 4 16.92 -18.13 -11.51
N LYS A 5 16.00 -18.97 -11.99
CA LYS A 5 15.18 -18.64 -13.15
C LYS A 5 14.35 -17.41 -12.79
N ALA A 6 14.61 -16.31 -13.49
CA ALA A 6 13.69 -15.17 -13.51
C ALA A 6 12.32 -15.73 -13.94
N SER A 7 11.34 -15.62 -13.06
CA SER A 7 9.94 -15.94 -13.39
C SER A 7 9.51 -14.97 -14.49
N SER A 8 9.23 -15.51 -15.64
CA SER A 8 8.81 -14.77 -16.83
C SER A 8 7.45 -14.09 -16.61
N SER A 9 7.21 -13.03 -17.35
CA SER A 9 6.08 -12.09 -17.40
C SER A 9 4.64 -12.66 -17.42
N THR A 10 4.44 -13.94 -17.20
CA THR A 10 3.15 -14.63 -17.30
C THR A 10 2.16 -14.38 -16.15
N ASP A 11 2.58 -13.69 -15.10
CA ASP A 11 1.74 -13.49 -13.91
C ASP A 11 0.68 -12.37 -14.06
N LEU A 12 0.75 -11.57 -15.13
CA LEU A 12 -0.13 -10.41 -15.37
C LEU A 12 -1.01 -10.53 -16.62
N GLU A 13 -1.25 -11.75 -17.12
CA GLU A 13 -2.11 -11.93 -18.30
C GLU A 13 -3.47 -11.24 -18.11
N ALA A 14 -3.72 -10.17 -18.86
CA ALA A 14 -4.93 -9.34 -18.74
C ALA A 14 -6.22 -10.15 -18.89
N ALA A 15 -6.21 -11.14 -19.76
CA ALA A 15 -7.37 -12.02 -20.00
C ALA A 15 -7.79 -12.85 -18.78
N LYS A 16 -6.92 -13.00 -17.80
CA LYS A 16 -7.19 -13.78 -16.57
C LYS A 16 -7.60 -12.91 -15.39
N TRP A 17 -7.35 -11.59 -15.45
CA TRP A 17 -7.76 -10.69 -14.39
C TRP A 17 -9.20 -10.24 -14.59
N ILE A 18 -9.93 -10.06 -13.50
CA ILE A 18 -11.36 -9.73 -13.51
C ILE A 18 -11.56 -8.36 -12.87
N PRO A 19 -12.18 -7.38 -13.58
CA PRO A 19 -12.62 -6.15 -12.96
C PRO A 19 -13.86 -6.41 -12.08
N VAL A 20 -13.86 -5.78 -10.90
CA VAL A 20 -14.99 -5.79 -9.97
C VAL A 20 -15.23 -4.36 -9.51
N ASN A 21 -16.33 -3.78 -9.95
CA ASN A 21 -16.69 -2.40 -9.69
C ASN A 21 -17.83 -2.32 -8.65
N ASP A 22 -18.09 -1.13 -8.14
CA ASP A 22 -19.14 -0.85 -7.18
C ASP A 22 -20.56 -1.08 -7.71
N THR A 23 -20.74 -1.34 -9.01
CA THR A 23 -21.99 -1.75 -9.62
C THR A 23 -22.62 -2.97 -8.95
N VAL A 24 -21.81 -3.84 -8.33
CA VAL A 24 -22.30 -4.96 -7.50
C VAL A 24 -23.06 -4.51 -6.25
N MET A 25 -22.97 -3.21 -5.90
CA MET A 25 -23.66 -2.58 -4.77
C MET A 25 -24.57 -1.41 -5.21
N GLY A 26 -24.80 -1.26 -6.51
CA GLY A 26 -25.63 -0.21 -7.08
C GLY A 26 -24.88 1.07 -7.46
N GLY A 27 -23.56 1.13 -7.31
CA GLY A 27 -22.71 2.23 -7.77
C GLY A 27 -22.63 2.32 -9.30
N ARG A 28 -21.96 3.34 -9.81
CA ARG A 28 -21.87 3.63 -11.25
C ARG A 28 -20.45 3.62 -11.82
N SER A 29 -19.46 3.25 -11.02
CA SER A 29 -18.08 3.15 -11.50
C SER A 29 -17.94 2.06 -12.54
N GLN A 30 -17.09 2.30 -13.55
CA GLN A 30 -16.84 1.36 -14.62
C GLN A 30 -15.33 1.24 -14.87
N SER A 31 -14.87 0.02 -15.12
CA SER A 31 -13.48 -0.19 -15.51
C SER A 31 -13.33 -1.33 -16.49
N THR A 32 -12.27 -1.28 -17.26
CA THR A 32 -11.88 -2.27 -18.25
C THR A 32 -10.40 -2.63 -18.08
N LEU A 33 -10.06 -3.81 -18.52
CA LEU A 33 -8.69 -4.31 -18.58
C LEU A 33 -8.31 -4.65 -20.00
N ARG A 34 -7.08 -4.31 -20.37
CA ARG A 34 -6.46 -4.75 -21.63
C ARG A 34 -4.98 -4.97 -21.42
N GLU A 35 -4.38 -5.72 -22.28
CA GLU A 35 -2.94 -5.84 -22.40
C GLU A 35 -2.43 -4.85 -23.45
N ASP A 36 -1.31 -4.18 -23.20
CA ASP A 36 -0.66 -3.36 -24.18
C ASP A 36 0.37 -4.17 -24.99
N GLU A 37 1.01 -3.52 -25.97
CA GLU A 37 2.01 -4.15 -26.86
C GLU A 37 3.24 -4.68 -26.11
N ALA A 38 3.52 -4.16 -24.91
CA ALA A 38 4.60 -4.62 -24.04
C ALA A 38 4.19 -5.75 -23.07
N GLY A 39 2.95 -6.25 -23.18
CA GLY A 39 2.41 -7.27 -22.27
C GLY A 39 2.08 -6.74 -20.88
N GLN A 40 1.88 -5.43 -20.74
CA GLN A 40 1.55 -4.81 -19.47
C GLN A 40 0.03 -4.72 -19.30
N LEU A 41 -0.44 -4.87 -18.06
CA LEU A 41 -1.85 -4.80 -17.74
C LEU A 41 -2.30 -3.34 -17.63
N VAL A 42 -3.10 -2.86 -18.55
CA VAL A 42 -3.68 -1.52 -18.57
C VAL A 42 -5.10 -1.58 -17.98
N TRP A 43 -5.27 -0.99 -16.81
CA TRP A 43 -6.55 -0.85 -16.12
C TRP A 43 -7.02 0.59 -16.19
N SER A 44 -8.17 0.83 -16.81
CA SER A 44 -8.71 2.17 -17.00
C SER A 44 -10.21 2.21 -16.86
N GLY A 45 -10.76 3.38 -16.56
CA GLY A 45 -12.19 3.54 -16.39
C GLY A 45 -12.56 4.91 -15.82
N VAL A 46 -13.75 4.95 -15.21
CA VAL A 46 -14.29 6.14 -14.53
C VAL A 46 -14.75 5.71 -13.14
N LEU A 47 -14.20 6.35 -12.11
CA LEU A 47 -14.70 6.24 -10.74
C LEU A 47 -15.87 7.22 -10.57
N SER A 48 -17.00 6.75 -10.08
CA SER A 48 -18.15 7.57 -9.71
C SER A 48 -18.45 7.43 -8.22
N LEU A 49 -18.82 8.54 -7.58
CA LEU A 49 -19.25 8.56 -6.18
C LEU A 49 -20.77 8.45 -6.03
N GLU A 50 -21.51 8.38 -7.15
CA GLU A 50 -22.95 8.26 -7.14
C GLU A 50 -23.43 6.95 -6.49
N ASN A 51 -24.63 6.99 -5.88
CA ASN A 51 -25.31 5.84 -5.27
C ASN A 51 -24.47 5.10 -4.21
N ASN A 52 -23.73 5.83 -3.40
CA ASN A 52 -22.77 5.27 -2.45
C ASN A 52 -21.68 4.38 -3.11
N GLY A 53 -21.39 4.60 -4.38
CA GLY A 53 -20.27 4.03 -5.11
C GLY A 53 -18.94 4.56 -4.60
N GLY A 54 -17.92 4.48 -5.42
CA GLY A 54 -16.61 5.05 -5.14
C GLY A 54 -15.51 4.02 -5.05
N PHE A 55 -15.68 2.84 -5.68
CA PHE A 55 -14.55 1.94 -5.87
C PHE A 55 -14.57 1.23 -7.22
N VAL A 56 -13.37 0.93 -7.67
CA VAL A 56 -13.08 -0.01 -8.75
C VAL A 56 -11.97 -0.94 -8.30
N SER A 57 -11.99 -2.18 -8.72
CA SER A 57 -10.93 -3.13 -8.39
C SER A 57 -10.68 -4.12 -9.52
N ILE A 58 -9.48 -4.68 -9.53
CA ILE A 58 -9.11 -5.81 -10.37
C ILE A 58 -8.57 -6.94 -9.50
N ARG A 59 -8.82 -8.17 -9.91
CA ARG A 59 -8.42 -9.36 -9.18
C ARG A 59 -7.79 -10.37 -10.12
N SER A 60 -6.68 -10.96 -9.69
CA SER A 60 -6.06 -12.07 -10.42
C SER A 60 -6.98 -13.30 -10.39
N PRO A 61 -6.76 -14.28 -11.29
CA PRO A 61 -7.42 -15.57 -11.17
C PRO A 61 -7.18 -16.17 -9.79
N GLY A 62 -8.08 -17.08 -9.39
CA GLY A 62 -7.91 -17.89 -8.19
C GLY A 62 -6.72 -18.83 -8.31
N GLY A 63 -6.30 -19.36 -7.20
CA GLY A 63 -5.15 -20.27 -7.06
C GLY A 63 -4.40 -19.91 -5.79
N TRP A 64 -3.69 -20.89 -5.24
CA TRP A 64 -2.93 -20.73 -4.01
C TRP A 64 -1.45 -20.99 -4.27
N SER A 65 -0.59 -20.14 -3.76
CA SER A 65 0.86 -20.22 -3.91
C SER A 65 1.53 -20.18 -2.55
N ASP A 66 2.63 -20.90 -2.41
CA ASP A 66 3.47 -20.83 -1.22
C ASP A 66 4.44 -19.65 -1.33
N TRP A 67 4.29 -18.72 -0.39
CA TRP A 67 5.11 -17.51 -0.30
C TRP A 67 5.99 -17.48 0.95
N THR A 68 6.21 -18.62 1.62
CA THR A 68 6.99 -18.69 2.88
C THR A 68 8.44 -18.23 2.72
N GLY A 69 9.00 -18.30 1.53
CA GLY A 69 10.36 -17.83 1.24
C GLY A 69 10.49 -16.36 0.90
N TYR A 70 9.41 -15.56 1.05
CA TYR A 70 9.40 -14.14 0.72
C TYR A 70 9.05 -13.28 1.94
N ASP A 71 9.38 -11.99 1.85
CA ASP A 71 9.17 -11.02 2.92
C ASP A 71 8.05 -10.03 2.62
N GLY A 72 7.68 -9.90 1.36
CA GLY A 72 6.65 -8.97 0.89
C GLY A 72 6.31 -9.16 -0.57
N VAL A 73 5.74 -8.12 -1.16
CA VAL A 73 5.45 -8.04 -2.59
C VAL A 73 6.14 -6.83 -3.21
N GLU A 74 6.67 -7.00 -4.42
CA GLU A 74 7.07 -5.89 -5.27
C GLU A 74 5.93 -5.57 -6.24
N VAL A 75 5.55 -4.30 -6.27
CA VAL A 75 4.54 -3.78 -7.18
C VAL A 75 5.17 -2.67 -8.02
N VAL A 76 5.07 -2.78 -9.35
CA VAL A 76 5.54 -1.75 -10.29
C VAL A 76 4.34 -1.26 -11.07
N VAL A 77 4.00 0.03 -10.88
CA VAL A 77 2.82 0.66 -11.48
C VAL A 77 3.08 2.08 -11.98
N GLU A 78 2.25 2.52 -12.92
CA GLU A 78 2.03 3.93 -13.23
C GLU A 78 0.57 4.26 -12.88
N ALA A 79 0.34 5.04 -11.84
CA ALA A 79 -1.00 5.26 -11.28
C ALA A 79 -1.55 6.68 -11.46
N ALA A 80 -0.79 7.59 -12.06
CA ALA A 80 -1.20 8.96 -12.39
C ALA A 80 -1.87 9.72 -11.23
N GLY A 81 -1.33 9.58 -10.00
CA GLY A 81 -1.83 10.27 -8.82
C GLY A 81 -2.99 9.59 -8.09
N ARG A 82 -3.37 8.36 -8.49
CA ARG A 82 -4.41 7.57 -7.78
C ARG A 82 -3.82 6.77 -6.63
N ASP A 83 -4.48 6.79 -5.49
CA ASP A 83 -4.14 5.91 -4.37
C ASP A 83 -4.64 4.49 -4.64
N ILE A 84 -3.73 3.55 -4.67
CA ILE A 84 -4.04 2.15 -4.91
C ILE A 84 -3.92 1.36 -3.60
N GLN A 85 -4.90 0.52 -3.32
CA GLN A 85 -4.78 -0.50 -2.29
C GLN A 85 -4.40 -1.82 -2.94
N VAL A 86 -3.33 -2.43 -2.46
CA VAL A 86 -2.90 -3.78 -2.83
C VAL A 86 -3.59 -4.77 -1.92
N SER A 87 -4.19 -5.81 -2.46
CA SER A 87 -4.92 -6.81 -1.69
C SER A 87 -4.41 -8.23 -1.93
N LEU A 88 -4.42 -9.03 -0.87
CA LEU A 88 -4.06 -10.44 -0.87
C LEU A 88 -5.11 -11.25 -0.11
N GLN A 89 -5.37 -12.47 -0.58
CA GLN A 89 -6.24 -13.43 0.10
C GLN A 89 -5.41 -14.58 0.67
N ARG A 90 -5.86 -15.15 1.79
CA ARG A 90 -5.32 -16.39 2.36
C ARG A 90 -6.40 -17.47 2.30
N ALA A 91 -6.02 -18.71 2.02
CA ALA A 91 -6.95 -19.82 1.94
C ALA A 91 -7.68 -20.11 3.26
N ASP A 92 -6.93 -19.99 4.37
CA ASP A 92 -7.44 -20.24 5.71
C ASP A 92 -8.23 -19.05 6.29
N ARG A 93 -8.25 -17.90 5.60
CA ARG A 93 -8.91 -16.69 6.04
C ARG A 93 -9.54 -15.92 4.87
N VAL A 94 -10.49 -16.53 4.21
CA VAL A 94 -11.30 -15.84 3.19
C VAL A 94 -12.30 -14.93 3.87
N VAL A 95 -12.22 -13.63 3.60
CA VAL A 95 -13.10 -12.61 4.16
C VAL A 95 -14.00 -12.06 3.06
N ARG A 96 -15.32 -12.18 3.25
CA ARG A 96 -16.30 -11.63 2.31
C ARG A 96 -16.14 -10.11 2.23
N ALA A 97 -16.05 -9.56 1.01
CA ALA A 97 -15.82 -8.13 0.74
C ALA A 97 -14.60 -7.55 1.49
N GLY A 98 -13.56 -8.38 1.68
CA GLY A 98 -12.38 -8.01 2.44
C GLY A 98 -11.14 -8.78 2.00
N GLY A 99 -10.14 -8.78 2.87
CA GLY A 99 -8.85 -9.43 2.71
C GLY A 99 -7.74 -8.62 3.36
N TYR A 100 -6.51 -9.07 3.19
CA TYR A 100 -5.33 -8.35 3.67
C TYR A 100 -5.03 -7.21 2.69
N ARG A 101 -4.95 -5.97 3.17
CA ARG A 101 -4.73 -4.79 2.34
C ARG A 101 -3.58 -3.93 2.86
N ALA A 102 -2.80 -3.40 1.92
CA ALA A 102 -1.83 -2.34 2.15
C ALA A 102 -2.09 -1.22 1.13
N THR A 103 -2.01 0.03 1.56
CA THR A 103 -2.13 1.16 0.65
C THR A 103 -0.81 1.37 -0.05
N LEU A 104 -0.83 1.42 -1.37
CA LEU A 104 0.24 1.97 -2.18
C LEU A 104 -0.08 3.46 -2.35
N PRO A 105 0.66 4.35 -1.70
CA PRO A 105 0.34 5.77 -1.69
C PRO A 105 0.37 6.39 -3.07
N SER A 106 -0.30 7.55 -3.22
CA SER A 106 -0.37 8.30 -4.47
C SER A 106 1.00 8.42 -5.10
N THR A 107 1.11 7.94 -6.31
CA THR A 107 2.35 8.05 -7.06
C THR A 107 2.33 9.36 -7.82
N SER A 108 3.39 10.14 -7.68
CA SER A 108 3.67 11.23 -8.62
C SER A 108 3.66 10.69 -10.05
N LYS A 109 3.54 11.55 -11.04
CA LYS A 109 3.55 11.17 -12.47
C LYS A 109 4.74 10.24 -12.77
N GLY A 110 4.47 9.09 -13.39
CA GLY A 110 5.47 8.14 -13.85
C GLY A 110 5.43 6.78 -13.14
N GLU A 111 6.42 5.96 -13.47
CA GLU A 111 6.57 4.62 -12.93
C GLU A 111 6.99 4.65 -11.45
N THR A 112 6.36 3.83 -10.67
CA THR A 112 6.69 3.61 -9.26
C THR A 112 6.92 2.13 -9.00
N SER A 113 8.09 1.78 -8.47
CA SER A 113 8.41 0.45 -7.96
C SER A 113 8.48 0.52 -6.43
N VAL A 114 7.65 -0.28 -5.77
CA VAL A 114 7.57 -0.29 -4.29
C VAL A 114 7.56 -1.73 -3.80
N PHE A 115 8.42 -2.00 -2.82
CA PHE A 115 8.36 -3.20 -2.02
C PHE A 115 7.44 -2.96 -0.82
N ILE A 116 6.38 -3.78 -0.71
CA ILE A 116 5.40 -3.73 0.38
C ILE A 116 5.62 -4.97 1.26
N PRO A 117 6.15 -4.83 2.48
CA PRO A 117 6.38 -5.98 3.36
C PRO A 117 5.04 -6.58 3.82
N PHE A 118 5.01 -7.88 4.11
CA PHE A 118 3.78 -8.54 4.57
C PHE A 118 3.23 -7.94 5.86
N SER A 119 4.07 -7.35 6.69
CA SER A 119 3.71 -6.61 7.91
C SER A 119 2.90 -5.33 7.66
N ALA A 120 3.02 -4.73 6.47
CA ALA A 120 2.22 -3.57 6.09
C ALA A 120 0.74 -3.93 5.82
N PHE A 121 0.45 -5.20 5.53
CA PHE A 121 -0.91 -5.63 5.23
C PHE A 121 -1.76 -5.78 6.48
N VAL A 122 -2.94 -5.19 6.48
CA VAL A 122 -3.93 -5.30 7.56
C VAL A 122 -5.17 -6.03 7.06
N LEU A 123 -5.75 -6.87 7.92
CA LEU A 123 -7.01 -7.54 7.59
C LEU A 123 -8.15 -6.54 7.59
N THR A 124 -8.94 -6.51 6.50
CA THR A 124 -10.05 -5.58 6.33
C THR A 124 -11.32 -6.30 5.91
N GLN A 125 -12.47 -5.72 6.23
CA GLN A 125 -13.77 -6.11 5.72
C GLN A 125 -14.61 -4.85 5.46
N PHE A 126 -15.25 -4.76 4.30
CA PHE A 126 -15.99 -3.57 3.87
C PHE A 126 -15.19 -2.26 4.05
N GLY A 127 -13.90 -2.28 3.73
CA GLY A 127 -13.00 -1.13 3.88
C GLY A 127 -12.56 -0.81 5.32
N ARG A 128 -13.07 -1.50 6.33
CA ARG A 128 -12.72 -1.29 7.75
C ARG A 128 -11.73 -2.35 8.22
N ARG A 129 -10.77 -1.93 9.06
CA ARG A 129 -9.86 -2.86 9.72
C ARG A 129 -10.63 -3.75 10.69
N ILE A 130 -10.35 -5.04 10.67
CA ILE A 130 -10.89 -6.03 11.62
C ILE A 130 -9.74 -6.77 12.31
N SER A 131 -10.04 -7.36 13.47
CA SER A 131 -9.09 -8.22 14.18
C SER A 131 -8.90 -9.54 13.45
N GLY A 132 -7.67 -10.06 13.48
CA GLY A 132 -7.34 -11.35 12.91
C GLY A 132 -5.84 -11.58 12.88
N PRO A 133 -5.41 -12.80 12.50
CA PRO A 133 -4.00 -13.14 12.42
C PRO A 133 -3.30 -12.28 11.36
N PRO A 134 -2.01 -11.96 11.53
CA PRO A 134 -1.24 -11.23 10.53
C PRO A 134 -1.10 -12.06 9.25
N LEU A 135 -0.89 -11.38 8.11
CA LEU A 135 -0.71 -12.06 6.81
C LEU A 135 0.42 -13.10 6.86
N ARG A 136 1.54 -12.78 7.54
CA ARG A 136 2.72 -13.65 7.68
C ARG A 136 2.41 -15.04 8.26
N SER A 137 1.41 -15.16 9.09
CA SER A 137 1.08 -16.45 9.72
C SER A 137 0.44 -17.48 8.78
N GLY A 138 0.20 -17.14 7.50
CA GLY A 138 -0.44 -18.03 6.53
C GLY A 138 0.11 -17.95 5.11
N LEU A 139 1.43 -17.77 4.98
CA LEU A 139 2.08 -17.61 3.67
C LEU A 139 2.13 -18.88 2.81
N LYS A 140 1.87 -20.05 3.38
CA LYS A 140 1.81 -21.30 2.61
C LYS A 140 0.72 -21.32 1.55
N GLN A 141 -0.33 -20.54 1.73
CA GLN A 141 -1.48 -20.51 0.83
C GLN A 141 -1.97 -19.06 0.63
N VAL A 142 -1.14 -18.25 -0.01
CA VAL A 142 -1.53 -16.93 -0.49
C VAL A 142 -2.19 -17.10 -1.87
N GLY A 143 -3.35 -16.52 -2.01
CA GLY A 143 -4.18 -16.71 -3.20
C GLY A 143 -4.31 -15.45 -4.03
N GLN A 144 -5.57 -15.10 -4.32
CA GLN A 144 -5.91 -14.00 -5.19
C GLN A 144 -5.22 -12.71 -4.80
N ARG A 145 -4.55 -12.11 -5.76
CA ARG A 145 -3.98 -10.76 -5.69
C ARG A 145 -4.98 -9.76 -6.27
N GLY A 146 -4.97 -8.53 -5.78
CA GLY A 146 -5.85 -7.51 -6.33
C GLY A 146 -5.31 -6.11 -6.15
N LEU A 147 -5.82 -5.20 -6.98
CA LEU A 147 -5.66 -3.77 -6.83
C LEU A 147 -7.04 -3.13 -6.70
N LEU A 148 -7.15 -2.10 -5.88
CA LEU A 148 -8.38 -1.38 -5.59
C LEU A 148 -8.09 0.12 -5.58
N ILE A 149 -8.91 0.91 -6.26
CA ILE A 149 -8.98 2.35 -6.12
C ILE A 149 -10.27 2.67 -5.38
N ALA A 150 -10.14 3.38 -4.26
CA ALA A 150 -11.26 3.87 -3.44
C ALA A 150 -10.84 5.17 -2.73
N ASP A 151 -10.18 6.05 -3.47
CA ASP A 151 -9.52 7.28 -3.01
C ASP A 151 -10.45 8.51 -2.99
N LYS A 152 -11.74 8.30 -3.29
CA LYS A 152 -12.77 9.35 -3.37
C LYS A 152 -12.48 10.44 -4.41
N GLN A 153 -11.60 10.18 -5.36
CA GLN A 153 -11.36 11.06 -6.49
C GLN A 153 -12.26 10.62 -7.65
N GLU A 154 -13.35 11.32 -7.88
CA GLU A 154 -14.26 11.04 -8.99
C GLU A 154 -13.61 11.36 -10.34
N GLY A 155 -14.00 10.64 -11.37
CA GLY A 155 -13.56 10.89 -12.74
C GLY A 155 -12.71 9.77 -13.34
N PRO A 156 -12.08 10.05 -14.50
CA PRO A 156 -11.32 9.06 -15.24
C PRO A 156 -10.04 8.66 -14.51
N PHE A 157 -9.63 7.42 -14.70
CA PHE A 157 -8.36 6.91 -14.21
C PHE A 157 -7.69 5.99 -15.24
N ARG A 158 -6.38 5.89 -15.15
CA ARG A 158 -5.58 4.92 -15.90
C ARG A 158 -4.42 4.46 -15.04
N VAL A 159 -4.31 3.15 -14.87
CA VAL A 159 -3.21 2.48 -14.15
C VAL A 159 -2.58 1.47 -15.09
N ILE A 160 -1.27 1.49 -15.19
CA ILE A 160 -0.50 0.45 -15.88
C ILE A 160 0.19 -0.38 -14.80
N VAL A 161 -0.08 -1.68 -14.76
CA VAL A 161 0.59 -2.62 -13.86
C VAL A 161 1.66 -3.36 -14.65
N LYS A 162 2.91 -3.15 -14.27
CA LYS A 162 4.09 -3.76 -14.93
C LYS A 162 4.59 -5.00 -14.21
N SER A 163 4.42 -5.05 -12.88
CA SER A 163 4.78 -6.20 -12.06
C SER A 163 3.95 -6.25 -10.79
N PHE A 164 3.61 -7.46 -10.35
CA PHE A 164 3.02 -7.74 -9.05
C PHE A 164 3.45 -9.15 -8.61
N ARG A 165 4.51 -9.26 -7.86
CA ARG A 165 5.13 -10.54 -7.51
C ARG A 165 5.58 -10.59 -6.06
N PRO A 166 5.69 -11.78 -5.44
CA PRO A 166 6.36 -11.92 -4.16
C PRO A 166 7.85 -11.56 -4.29
N ALA A 167 8.44 -10.98 -3.26
CA ALA A 167 9.82 -10.53 -3.25
C ALA A 167 10.44 -10.66 -1.85
N GLN A 168 11.76 -10.74 -1.81
CA GLN A 168 12.56 -10.71 -0.59
C GLN A 168 13.03 -9.29 -0.31
N HIS A 169 13.37 -9.01 0.95
CA HIS A 169 14.05 -7.78 1.33
C HIS A 169 15.39 -7.62 0.59
N SER A 170 15.72 -6.39 0.30
CA SER A 170 17.03 -5.98 -0.21
C SER A 170 17.54 -4.78 0.59
N ALA A 171 18.80 -4.40 0.40
CA ALA A 171 19.34 -3.20 1.03
C ALA A 171 18.53 -1.92 0.68
N GLU A 172 17.94 -1.85 -0.52
CA GLU A 172 17.11 -0.71 -0.96
C GLU A 172 15.71 -0.72 -0.35
N THR A 173 15.24 -1.85 0.18
CA THR A 173 13.89 -2.02 0.73
C THR A 173 13.87 -2.14 2.25
N SER A 174 15.00 -2.37 2.88
CA SER A 174 15.11 -2.54 4.33
C SER A 174 15.04 -1.21 5.07
N ILE A 175 14.36 -1.21 6.21
CA ILE A 175 14.30 -0.08 7.14
C ILE A 175 15.42 -0.25 8.16
N ASN A 176 16.16 0.84 8.43
CA ASN A 176 17.15 0.83 9.50
C ASN A 176 16.46 0.75 10.88
N PRO A 177 16.71 -0.27 11.69
CA PRO A 177 16.07 -0.41 13.00
C PRO A 177 16.32 0.76 13.95
N LEU A 178 17.41 1.49 13.78
CA LEU A 178 17.74 2.65 14.63
C LEU A 178 16.70 3.77 14.53
N VAL A 179 15.96 3.88 13.42
CA VAL A 179 14.91 4.87 13.25
C VAL A 179 13.76 4.65 14.24
N GLN A 180 13.56 3.43 14.76
CA GLN A 180 12.50 3.12 15.71
C GLN A 180 12.56 4.02 16.96
N LYS A 181 13.76 4.15 17.55
CA LYS A 181 13.97 4.96 18.76
C LYS A 181 13.57 6.42 18.50
N THR A 182 14.04 6.99 17.40
CA THR A 182 13.78 8.39 17.04
C THR A 182 12.29 8.65 16.80
N LEU A 183 11.59 7.70 16.15
CA LEU A 183 10.14 7.80 15.91
C LEU A 183 9.33 7.71 17.23
N VAL A 184 9.70 6.80 18.14
CA VAL A 184 9.05 6.69 19.45
C VAL A 184 9.29 7.95 20.28
N GLU A 185 10.50 8.50 20.29
CA GLU A 185 10.81 9.76 20.99
C GLU A 185 10.01 10.93 20.40
N ALA A 186 9.81 10.99 19.09
CA ALA A 186 8.96 11.99 18.47
C ALA A 186 7.50 11.89 18.92
N ILE A 187 6.96 10.66 19.04
CA ILE A 187 5.62 10.43 19.60
C ILE A 187 5.53 10.94 21.04
N ASN A 188 6.50 10.56 21.89
CA ASN A 188 6.51 10.94 23.29
C ASN A 188 6.58 12.46 23.50
N ARG A 189 7.20 13.21 22.57
CA ARG A 189 7.20 14.68 22.58
C ARG A 189 5.94 15.28 21.96
N GLY A 190 5.45 14.73 20.86
CA GLY A 190 4.34 15.29 20.11
C GLY A 190 2.98 15.11 20.79
N VAL A 191 2.74 13.97 21.47
CA VAL A 191 1.45 13.71 22.12
C VAL A 191 1.10 14.74 23.21
N PRO A 192 2.00 15.10 24.15
CA PRO A 192 1.72 16.16 25.11
C PRO A 192 1.43 17.52 24.45
N LEU A 193 2.17 17.91 23.40
CA LEU A 193 1.94 19.13 22.64
C LEU A 193 0.55 19.15 22.01
N PHE A 194 0.18 18.05 21.36
CA PHE A 194 -1.14 17.93 20.74
C PHE A 194 -2.27 18.05 21.77
N ASN A 195 -2.13 17.38 22.91
CA ASN A 195 -3.13 17.40 24.00
C ASN A 195 -3.23 18.77 24.68
N ALA A 196 -2.15 19.56 24.66
CA ALA A 196 -2.15 20.95 25.14
C ALA A 196 -2.72 21.95 24.14
N GLY A 197 -3.14 21.48 22.92
CA GLY A 197 -3.66 22.34 21.86
C GLY A 197 -2.58 22.95 20.97
N ASP A 198 -1.30 22.72 21.24
CA ASP A 198 -0.19 23.18 20.39
C ASP A 198 0.03 22.21 19.21
N HIS A 199 -0.95 22.21 18.31
CA HIS A 199 -0.95 21.35 17.13
C HIS A 199 0.19 21.68 16.17
N GLU A 200 0.63 22.94 16.13
CA GLU A 200 1.73 23.35 15.25
C GLU A 200 3.07 22.81 15.73
N ALA A 201 3.39 22.89 17.00
CA ALA A 201 4.62 22.31 17.55
C ALA A 201 4.62 20.78 17.43
N CYS A 202 3.45 20.13 17.61
CA CYS A 202 3.29 18.69 17.36
C CYS A 202 3.57 18.33 15.90
N ARG A 203 2.96 19.06 14.95
CA ARG A 203 3.19 18.89 13.51
C ARG A 203 4.67 19.01 13.17
N GLN A 204 5.33 20.07 13.64
CA GLN A 204 6.76 20.32 13.39
C GLN A 204 7.62 19.19 13.95
N THR A 205 7.33 18.71 15.16
CA THR A 205 8.05 17.57 15.80
C THR A 205 7.99 16.31 14.93
N TYR A 206 6.81 15.97 14.40
CA TYR A 206 6.66 14.79 13.54
C TYR A 206 7.27 14.99 12.16
N GLN A 207 7.11 16.18 11.58
CA GLN A 207 7.67 16.50 10.27
C GLN A 207 9.19 16.39 10.27
N GLN A 208 9.87 17.02 11.23
CA GLN A 208 11.33 17.00 11.32
C GLN A 208 11.92 15.59 11.37
N VAL A 209 11.34 14.71 12.20
CA VAL A 209 11.86 13.35 12.33
C VAL A 209 11.62 12.52 11.07
N LEU A 210 10.49 12.72 10.39
CA LEU A 210 10.19 12.01 9.16
C LEU A 210 11.04 12.51 7.98
N GLU A 211 11.27 13.83 7.88
CA GLU A 211 12.17 14.42 6.89
C GLU A 211 13.62 13.92 7.07
N ALA A 212 14.10 13.85 8.32
CA ALA A 212 15.42 13.30 8.63
C ALA A 212 15.51 11.82 8.23
N ALA A 213 14.52 11.00 8.59
CA ALA A 213 14.49 9.57 8.25
C ALA A 213 14.53 9.33 6.72
N VAL A 214 13.88 10.19 5.93
CA VAL A 214 13.93 10.16 4.46
C VAL A 214 15.29 10.60 3.95
N ALA A 215 15.81 11.74 4.42
CA ALA A 215 17.06 12.32 3.96
C ALA A 215 18.27 11.41 4.23
N GLU A 216 18.29 10.77 5.40
CA GLU A 216 19.36 9.84 5.81
C GLU A 216 19.20 8.43 5.20
N GLY A 217 18.14 8.19 4.40
CA GLY A 217 17.90 6.90 3.76
C GLY A 217 17.51 5.77 4.71
N GLN A 218 17.09 6.10 5.94
CA GLN A 218 16.79 5.12 6.99
C GLN A 218 15.57 4.23 6.68
N LEU A 219 14.71 4.64 5.74
CA LEU A 219 13.47 3.96 5.40
C LEU A 219 13.57 3.00 4.19
N GLY A 220 14.78 2.87 3.60
CA GLY A 220 14.96 2.06 2.38
C GLY A 220 14.24 2.68 1.17
N ARG A 221 14.99 3.19 0.21
CA ARG A 221 14.48 4.05 -0.89
C ARG A 221 13.34 3.46 -1.72
N ARG A 222 13.27 2.14 -1.84
CA ARG A 222 12.23 1.42 -2.59
C ARG A 222 11.19 0.76 -1.67
N SER A 223 11.21 1.05 -0.37
CA SER A 223 10.26 0.49 0.59
C SER A 223 8.91 1.20 0.56
N TRP A 224 7.88 0.48 0.97
CA TRP A 224 6.56 1.02 1.24
C TRP A 224 6.60 2.15 2.29
N SER A 225 7.41 1.97 3.34
CA SER A 225 7.56 2.96 4.42
C SER A 225 8.12 4.27 3.93
N HIS A 226 9.15 4.23 3.07
CA HIS A 226 9.71 5.44 2.45
C HIS A 226 8.65 6.20 1.65
N ARG A 227 7.93 5.48 0.79
CA ARG A 227 6.89 6.08 -0.06
C ARG A 227 5.76 6.68 0.76
N MET A 228 5.26 5.92 1.74
CA MET A 228 4.19 6.38 2.63
C MET A 228 4.58 7.65 3.40
N VAL A 229 5.82 7.73 3.87
CA VAL A 229 6.32 8.93 4.58
C VAL A 229 6.44 10.11 3.63
N GLN A 230 6.98 9.92 2.43
CA GLN A 230 7.05 11.01 1.43
C GLN A 230 5.67 11.59 1.11
N ASP A 231 4.67 10.73 0.88
CA ASP A 231 3.30 11.17 0.62
C ASP A 231 2.69 11.89 1.82
N ALA A 232 2.90 11.37 3.04
CA ALA A 232 2.42 12.04 4.24
C ALA A 232 3.03 13.43 4.44
N LEU A 233 4.33 13.58 4.18
CA LEU A 233 5.02 14.87 4.21
C LEU A 233 4.45 15.85 3.16
N LEU A 234 4.14 15.34 1.96
CA LEU A 234 3.55 16.17 0.90
C LEU A 234 2.13 16.61 1.26
N LEU A 235 1.27 15.65 1.63
CA LEU A 235 -0.13 15.91 1.98
C LEU A 235 -0.29 16.85 3.17
N SER A 236 0.61 16.75 4.16
CA SER A 236 0.54 17.58 5.38
C SER A 236 0.77 19.07 5.12
N ARG A 237 1.39 19.44 3.98
CA ARG A 237 1.70 20.85 3.67
C ARG A 237 0.48 21.70 3.38
N GLU A 238 -0.59 21.09 2.90
CA GLU A 238 -1.83 21.75 2.48
C GLU A 238 -2.95 21.66 3.53
N GLN A 239 -2.65 21.10 4.71
CA GLN A 239 -3.62 20.86 5.75
C GLN A 239 -3.45 21.79 6.96
N SER A 240 -4.50 21.92 7.76
CA SER A 240 -4.42 22.56 9.07
C SER A 240 -3.40 21.84 9.97
N SER A 241 -2.79 22.54 10.93
CA SER A 241 -1.78 21.96 11.83
C SER A 241 -2.30 20.70 12.56
N ASN A 242 -3.57 20.68 12.94
CA ASN A 242 -4.23 19.54 13.55
C ASN A 242 -4.27 18.32 12.58
N GLU A 243 -4.80 18.52 11.38
CA GLU A 243 -4.91 17.45 10.37
C GLU A 243 -3.53 16.97 9.91
N ALA A 244 -2.60 17.88 9.71
CA ALA A 244 -1.21 17.58 9.37
C ALA A 244 -0.53 16.73 10.44
N ALA A 245 -0.70 17.06 11.72
CA ALA A 245 -0.16 16.25 12.82
C ALA A 245 -0.71 14.82 12.79
N TRP A 246 -2.00 14.64 12.50
CA TRP A 246 -2.60 13.31 12.36
C TRP A 246 -2.11 12.53 11.13
N ILE A 247 -1.89 13.21 9.99
CA ILE A 247 -1.33 12.58 8.79
C ILE A 247 0.07 12.05 9.09
N LEU A 248 0.93 12.90 9.65
CA LEU A 248 2.32 12.55 9.98
C LEU A 248 2.39 11.47 11.07
N ARG A 249 1.51 11.54 12.10
CA ARG A 249 1.41 10.51 13.13
C ARG A 249 1.08 9.13 12.54
N ARG A 250 0.11 9.05 11.63
CA ARG A 250 -0.23 7.79 10.97
C ARG A 250 0.93 7.22 10.15
N ALA A 251 1.76 8.08 9.55
CA ALA A 251 2.97 7.65 8.86
C ALA A 251 3.99 7.05 9.83
N ILE A 252 4.24 7.69 10.98
CA ILE A 252 5.09 7.14 12.05
C ILE A 252 4.58 5.78 12.51
N ASP A 253 3.29 5.66 12.83
CA ASP A 253 2.69 4.40 13.29
C ASP A 253 2.78 3.30 12.22
N GLY A 254 2.72 3.67 10.95
CA GLY A 254 2.91 2.75 9.82
C GLY A 254 4.34 2.18 9.77
N VAL A 255 5.36 3.03 9.88
CA VAL A 255 6.77 2.61 9.90
C VAL A 255 7.04 1.71 11.10
N LEU A 256 6.59 2.11 12.31
CA LEU A 256 6.78 1.33 13.54
C LEU A 256 6.13 -0.04 13.45
N ARG A 257 4.95 -0.14 12.83
CA ARG A 257 4.27 -1.45 12.62
C ARG A 257 5.12 -2.41 11.80
N VAL A 258 5.71 -1.91 10.71
CA VAL A 258 6.59 -2.72 9.86
C VAL A 258 7.80 -3.20 10.65
N LEU A 259 8.46 -2.30 11.37
CA LEU A 259 9.64 -2.63 12.18
C LEU A 259 9.35 -3.69 13.25
N VAL A 260 8.23 -3.60 13.95
CA VAL A 260 7.88 -4.56 15.03
C VAL A 260 7.54 -5.95 14.48
N GLN A 261 6.90 -6.03 13.32
CA GLN A 261 6.46 -7.31 12.74
C GLN A 261 7.53 -7.99 11.89
N ASP A 262 8.54 -7.26 11.44
CA ASP A 262 9.64 -7.80 10.63
C ASP A 262 10.88 -8.19 11.49
N GLN A 263 10.80 -8.06 12.81
CA GLN A 263 11.80 -8.66 13.70
C GLN A 263 11.64 -10.20 13.72
N PRO A 264 12.74 -10.95 13.62
CA PRO A 264 12.74 -12.42 13.57
C PRO A 264 12.15 -13.06 14.81
#